data_c269f64cb38814aae6e8a67ec5c3af86
#
_entry.id   c269f64cb38814aae6e8a67ec5c3af86
#
_cell.length_a   1.000
_cell.length_b   1.000
_cell.length_c   1.000
_cell.angle_alpha   90.00
_cell.angle_beta   90.00
_cell.angle_gamma   90.00
#
_symmetry.space_group_name_H-M   'P 1'
#
loop_
_entity.id
_entity.type
_entity.pdbx_description
1 polymer ?
#
loop_
_entity_poly.entity_id
_entity_poly.type
_entity_poly.pdbx_seq_one_letter_code
_entity_poly.pdbx_strand_id
1 'polypeptide(L)'
;VLAGIKTRGVYIAQRIQERLKQLENLDVPLIELDTKAYRDDVKSEQDTSLILIEIDGTDGILVDDVLYTGRTIRAAIDNIVSHGRPARVGLAVLVDRGHRELPIRADYVGKNIPTSQSEEIEVLVTEVDGKDSVNIIDPN
;
A
#
# COMPACT_ATOMS: atom_id res chain seq x y z
N VAL A 1 7.94 7.34 -7.59
CA VAL A 1 8.00 7.22 -6.13
C VAL A 1 7.14 6.04 -5.70
N LEU A 2 7.69 5.15 -4.90
CA LEU A 2 6.93 4.09 -4.25
C LEU A 2 6.49 4.58 -2.88
N ALA A 3 5.21 4.44 -2.59
CA ALA A 3 4.64 4.81 -1.30
C ALA A 3 4.08 3.57 -0.63
N GLY A 4 4.84 3.01 0.30
CA GLY A 4 4.44 1.82 1.04
C GLY A 4 3.50 2.17 2.17
N ILE A 5 2.36 1.49 2.22
CA ILE A 5 1.38 1.68 3.30
C ILE A 5 1.81 0.83 4.50
N LYS A 6 1.97 1.47 5.65
CA LYS A 6 2.35 0.78 6.89
C LYS A 6 1.27 -0.24 7.28
N THR A 7 1.65 -1.42 7.70
CA THR A 7 3.01 -1.86 8.01
C THR A 7 3.61 -2.67 6.87
N ARG A 8 2.91 -3.67 6.37
CA ARG A 8 3.45 -4.64 5.42
C ARG A 8 3.67 -4.09 4.02
N GLY A 9 2.85 -3.13 3.62
CA GLY A 9 3.05 -2.46 2.33
C GLY A 9 4.42 -1.81 2.18
N VAL A 10 4.99 -1.31 3.27
CA VAL A 10 6.33 -0.72 3.27
C VAL A 10 7.38 -1.76 2.86
N TYR A 11 7.31 -2.95 3.42
CA TYR A 11 8.31 -4.01 3.14
C TYR A 11 8.13 -4.58 1.73
N ILE A 12 6.90 -4.68 1.26
CA ILE A 12 6.62 -5.07 -0.12
C ILE A 12 7.19 -4.01 -1.08
N ALA A 13 6.99 -2.73 -0.77
CA ALA A 13 7.54 -1.63 -1.56
C ALA A 13 9.08 -1.67 -1.58
N GLN A 14 9.71 -1.96 -0.45
CA GLN A 14 11.17 -2.10 -0.38
C GLN A 14 11.66 -3.23 -1.29
N ARG A 15 10.97 -4.35 -1.34
CA ARG A 15 11.32 -5.47 -2.21
C ARG A 15 11.18 -5.09 -3.68
N ILE A 16 10.13 -4.34 -4.03
CA ILE A 16 9.95 -3.83 -5.39
C ILE A 16 11.09 -2.86 -5.75
N GLN A 17 11.41 -1.95 -4.85
CA GLN A 17 12.51 -0.99 -5.03
C GLN A 17 13.84 -1.71 -5.32
N GLU A 18 14.13 -2.73 -4.52
CA GLU A 18 15.34 -3.52 -4.67
C GLU A 18 15.37 -4.26 -6.01
N ARG A 19 14.25 -4.85 -6.42
CA ARG A 19 14.15 -5.54 -7.70
C ARG A 19 14.31 -4.60 -8.89
N LEU A 20 13.75 -3.40 -8.81
CA LEU A 20 13.93 -2.40 -9.86
C LEU A 20 15.40 -1.98 -9.98
N LYS A 21 16.09 -1.86 -8.85
CA LYS A 21 17.52 -1.58 -8.86
C LYS A 21 18.34 -2.70 -9.51
N GLN A 22 18.03 -3.95 -9.17
CA GLN A 22 18.73 -5.12 -9.68
C GLN A 22 18.48 -5.37 -11.17
N LEU A 23 17.23 -5.24 -11.61
CA LEU A 23 16.79 -5.62 -12.94
C LEU A 23 16.91 -4.49 -13.96
N GLU A 24 16.60 -3.26 -13.55
CA GLU A 24 16.52 -2.10 -14.45
C GLU A 24 17.54 -1.02 -14.12
N ASN A 25 18.34 -1.20 -13.08
CA ASN A 25 19.28 -0.20 -12.57
C ASN A 25 18.59 1.14 -12.28
N LEU A 26 17.35 1.09 -11.79
CA LEU A 26 16.58 2.26 -11.42
C LEU A 26 16.64 2.48 -9.92
N ASP A 27 16.95 3.70 -9.53
CA ASP A 27 16.85 4.15 -8.14
C ASP A 27 15.51 4.85 -7.96
N VAL A 28 14.54 4.14 -7.38
CA VAL A 28 13.20 4.67 -7.17
C VAL A 28 13.08 5.11 -5.71
N PRO A 29 12.75 6.38 -5.45
CA PRO A 29 12.51 6.84 -4.08
C PRO A 29 11.35 6.09 -3.44
N LEU A 30 11.43 5.89 -2.13
CA LEU A 30 10.41 5.20 -1.37
C LEU A 30 10.02 6.06 -0.17
N ILE A 31 8.71 6.20 0.04
CA ILE A 31 8.14 6.86 1.21
C ILE A 31 7.22 5.90 1.95
N GLU A 32 7.01 6.15 3.23
CA GLU A 32 6.11 5.37 4.07
C GLU A 32 4.88 6.20 4.39
N LEU A 33 3.71 5.58 4.25
CA LEU A 33 2.44 6.23 4.57
C LEU A 33 1.78 5.54 5.75
N ASP A 34 1.39 6.32 6.74
CA ASP A 34 0.55 5.86 7.83
C ASP A 34 -0.88 6.34 7.56
N THR A 35 -1.80 5.40 7.40
CA THR A 35 -3.18 5.72 7.06
C THR A 35 -4.07 5.90 8.29
N LYS A 36 -3.59 5.60 9.47
CA LYS A 36 -4.41 5.63 10.70
C LYS A 36 -4.93 7.02 10.99
N ALA A 37 -4.12 8.05 10.78
CA ALA A 37 -4.51 9.44 11.03
C ALA A 37 -5.64 9.92 10.12
N TYR A 38 -5.88 9.24 8.99
CA TYR A 38 -6.90 9.58 8.01
C TYR A 38 -8.11 8.65 8.04
N ARG A 39 -8.04 7.59 8.86
CA ARG A 39 -9.14 6.62 9.01
C ARG A 39 -10.09 7.02 10.10
N ASP A 40 -9.57 7.66 11.13
CA ASP A 40 -10.34 8.17 12.25
C ASP A 40 -10.43 9.67 12.12
N ASP A 41 -11.55 10.25 12.56
CA ASP A 41 -11.75 11.71 12.61
C ASP A 41 -10.79 12.39 13.59
N VAL A 42 -9.88 11.64 14.15
CA VAL A 42 -8.85 12.17 15.02
C VAL A 42 -7.76 12.75 14.16
N LYS A 43 -7.78 14.03 13.95
CA LYS A 43 -6.63 14.77 13.44
C LYS A 43 -5.54 14.69 14.49
N SER A 44 -4.72 13.69 14.38
CA SER A 44 -3.48 13.67 15.11
C SER A 44 -2.58 14.74 14.48
N GLU A 45 -2.22 15.74 15.27
CA GLU A 45 -1.21 16.72 14.89
C GLU A 45 0.14 16.06 14.63
N GLN A 46 0.22 14.76 14.90
CA GLN A 46 1.41 13.94 14.73
C GLN A 46 1.47 13.24 13.40
N ASP A 47 0.58 13.57 12.48
CA ASP A 47 0.75 13.11 11.12
C ASP A 47 1.88 13.87 10.46
N THR A 48 3.02 13.65 10.99
CA THR A 48 4.28 14.02 10.41
C THR A 48 4.91 12.77 9.81
N SER A 49 4.20 12.08 8.96
CA SER A 49 4.92 11.31 7.99
C SER A 49 5.68 12.34 7.16
N LEU A 50 6.88 12.63 7.60
CA LEU A 50 7.77 13.55 6.94
C LEU A 50 8.08 12.95 5.58
N ILE A 51 7.30 13.35 4.60
CA ILE A 51 7.66 13.08 3.23
C ILE A 51 8.77 14.05 2.91
N LEU A 52 10.01 13.56 3.05
CA LEU A 52 11.21 14.34 2.75
C LEU A 52 11.48 14.41 1.26
N ILE A 53 10.68 13.71 0.47
CA ILE A 53 10.85 13.62 -0.98
C ILE A 53 9.78 14.50 -1.61
N GLU A 54 10.17 15.32 -2.57
CA GLU A 54 9.21 16.11 -3.32
C GLU A 54 8.43 15.18 -4.26
N ILE A 55 7.10 15.22 -4.13
CA ILE A 55 6.21 14.39 -4.92
C ILE A 55 5.51 15.16 -6.03
N ASP A 56 5.62 16.48 -6.05
CA ASP A 56 4.99 17.30 -7.08
C ASP A 56 5.44 16.91 -8.48
N GLY A 57 4.48 16.66 -9.36
CA GLY A 57 4.76 16.29 -10.74
C GLY A 57 5.32 14.90 -10.95
N THR A 58 5.46 14.10 -9.89
CA THR A 58 5.96 12.72 -10.01
C THR A 58 4.82 11.72 -10.14
N ASP A 59 5.12 10.54 -10.67
CA ASP A 59 4.21 9.41 -10.63
C ASP A 59 4.42 8.68 -9.31
N GLY A 60 3.38 8.61 -8.49
CA GLY A 60 3.39 7.87 -7.24
C GLY A 60 2.70 6.53 -7.40
N ILE A 61 3.26 5.48 -6.80
CA ILE A 61 2.64 4.17 -6.76
C ILE A 61 2.48 3.77 -5.31
N LEU A 62 1.22 3.66 -4.88
CA LEU A 62 0.88 3.14 -3.56
C LEU A 62 1.10 1.62 -3.55
N VAL A 63 1.69 1.11 -2.49
CA VAL A 63 1.94 -0.32 -2.34
C VAL A 63 1.31 -0.81 -1.06
N ASP A 64 0.48 -1.84 -1.15
CA ASP A 64 -0.14 -2.47 0.00
C ASP A 64 -0.13 -3.99 -0.16
N ASP A 65 -0.41 -4.69 0.92
CA ASP A 65 -0.47 -6.15 0.92
C ASP A 65 -1.78 -6.66 0.33
N VAL A 66 -2.93 -6.17 0.81
CA VAL A 66 -4.24 -6.66 0.40
C VAL A 66 -5.17 -5.52 0.02
N LEU A 67 -5.80 -5.64 -1.14
CA LEU A 67 -6.90 -4.75 -1.53
C LEU A 67 -8.22 -5.45 -1.18
N TYR A 68 -9.00 -4.79 -0.34
CA TYR A 68 -10.32 -5.24 0.06
C TYR A 68 -11.39 -4.22 -0.35
N THR A 69 -11.92 -3.43 0.57
CA THR A 69 -12.98 -2.47 0.28
C THR A 69 -12.48 -1.24 -0.50
N GLY A 70 -11.22 -0.94 -0.42
CA GLY A 70 -10.59 0.26 -0.99
C GLY A 70 -10.46 1.42 0.00
N ARG A 71 -11.01 1.30 1.21
CA ARG A 71 -11.02 2.40 2.19
C ARG A 71 -9.64 2.78 2.70
N THR A 72 -8.79 1.78 2.92
CA THR A 72 -7.39 2.02 3.31
C THR A 72 -6.64 2.75 2.20
N ILE A 73 -6.88 2.36 0.95
CA ILE A 73 -6.25 3.00 -0.22
C ILE A 73 -6.72 4.44 -0.36
N ARG A 74 -8.00 4.71 -0.14
CA ARG A 74 -8.51 6.08 -0.15
C ARG A 74 -7.81 6.94 0.90
N ALA A 75 -7.66 6.42 2.11
CA ALA A 75 -6.93 7.12 3.17
C ALA A 75 -5.47 7.40 2.77
N ALA A 76 -4.83 6.45 2.09
CA ALA A 76 -3.47 6.63 1.60
C ALA A 76 -3.40 7.70 0.51
N ILE A 77 -4.38 7.75 -0.39
CA ILE A 77 -4.46 8.79 -1.42
C ILE A 77 -4.60 10.17 -0.75
N ASP A 78 -5.48 10.30 0.22
CA ASP A 78 -5.66 11.55 0.97
C ASP A 78 -4.37 11.96 1.65
N ASN A 79 -3.62 11.02 2.20
CA ASN A 79 -2.34 11.27 2.82
C ASN A 79 -1.32 11.83 1.81
N ILE A 80 -1.15 11.14 0.68
CA ILE A 80 -0.13 11.56 -0.30
C ILE A 80 -0.46 12.92 -0.90
N VAL A 81 -1.74 13.20 -1.21
CA VAL A 81 -2.12 14.48 -1.79
C VAL A 81 -2.10 15.63 -0.77
N SER A 82 -2.07 15.32 0.53
CA SER A 82 -1.89 16.36 1.56
C SER A 82 -0.45 16.88 1.60
N HIS A 83 0.50 16.16 1.05
CA HIS A 83 1.92 16.49 1.06
C HIS A 83 2.43 17.04 -0.27
N GLY A 84 1.63 17.02 -1.32
CA GLY A 84 2.02 17.54 -2.62
C GLY A 84 1.03 17.15 -3.70
N ARG A 85 1.41 17.42 -4.95
CA ARG A 85 0.57 17.12 -6.12
C ARG A 85 1.30 16.17 -7.07
N PRO A 86 1.18 14.85 -6.84
CA PRO A 86 1.72 13.89 -7.81
C PRO A 86 0.98 14.03 -9.15
N ALA A 87 1.67 13.75 -10.24
CA ALA A 87 1.07 13.77 -11.57
C ALA A 87 0.05 12.64 -11.72
N ARG A 88 0.35 11.48 -11.15
CA ARG A 88 -0.52 10.31 -11.12
C ARG A 88 -0.29 9.54 -9.83
N VAL A 89 -1.33 8.82 -9.42
CA VAL A 89 -1.23 7.88 -8.30
C VAL A 89 -1.74 6.53 -8.79
N GLY A 90 -0.83 5.57 -8.87
CA GLY A 90 -1.16 4.18 -9.18
C GLY A 90 -1.21 3.34 -7.92
N LEU A 91 -1.64 2.10 -8.06
CA LEU A 91 -1.80 1.16 -6.96
C LEU A 91 -1.23 -0.20 -7.33
N ALA A 92 -0.36 -0.71 -6.48
CA ALA A 92 0.16 -2.07 -6.55
C ALA A 92 -0.19 -2.81 -5.26
N VAL A 93 -0.78 -3.98 -5.37
CA VAL A 93 -1.13 -4.83 -4.24
C VAL A 93 -0.62 -6.25 -4.47
N LEU A 94 -0.26 -6.92 -3.39
CA LEU A 94 0.12 -8.32 -3.48
C LEU A 94 -1.09 -9.19 -3.79
N VAL A 95 -2.21 -8.95 -3.11
CA VAL A 95 -3.44 -9.72 -3.27
C VAL A 95 -4.63 -8.81 -3.41
N ASP A 96 -5.47 -9.07 -4.43
CA ASP A 96 -6.79 -8.48 -4.55
C ASP A 96 -7.81 -9.56 -4.17
N ARG A 97 -8.54 -9.34 -3.07
CA ARG A 97 -9.51 -10.33 -2.57
C ARG A 97 -10.96 -10.05 -2.99
N GLY A 98 -11.20 -8.96 -3.70
CA GLY A 98 -12.55 -8.55 -4.06
C GLY A 98 -13.27 -7.77 -2.96
N HIS A 99 -14.59 -7.63 -3.07
CA HIS A 99 -15.48 -6.95 -2.11
C HIS A 99 -15.24 -5.45 -1.99
N ARG A 100 -14.89 -4.79 -3.09
CA ARG A 100 -14.71 -3.34 -3.09
C ARG A 100 -16.00 -2.60 -2.77
N GLU A 101 -15.87 -1.60 -1.93
CA GLU A 101 -16.95 -0.65 -1.61
C GLU A 101 -16.73 0.71 -2.27
N LEU A 102 -15.50 0.99 -2.70
CA LEU A 102 -15.13 2.22 -3.39
C LEU A 102 -14.62 1.87 -4.80
N PRO A 103 -14.76 2.78 -5.77
CA PRO A 103 -14.34 2.53 -7.15
C PRO A 103 -12.81 2.66 -7.29
N ILE A 104 -12.09 1.85 -6.54
CA ILE A 104 -10.63 1.82 -6.52
C ILE A 104 -10.18 0.49 -7.11
N ARG A 105 -9.25 0.57 -8.03
CA ARG A 105 -8.74 -0.58 -8.76
C ARG A 105 -7.22 -0.58 -8.72
N ALA A 106 -6.63 -1.77 -8.51
CA ALA A 106 -5.18 -1.91 -8.58
C ALA A 106 -4.71 -1.94 -10.03
N ASP A 107 -3.62 -1.22 -10.28
CA ASP A 107 -2.95 -1.24 -11.58
C ASP A 107 -2.04 -2.46 -11.71
N TYR A 108 -1.49 -2.90 -10.59
CA TYR A 108 -0.60 -4.06 -10.52
C TYR A 108 -1.07 -4.98 -9.40
N VAL A 109 -1.33 -6.24 -9.73
CA VAL A 109 -1.82 -7.23 -8.77
C VAL A 109 -0.90 -8.44 -8.81
N GLY A 110 -0.39 -8.85 -7.66
CA GLY A 110 0.37 -10.09 -7.58
C GLY A 110 -0.51 -11.30 -7.84
N LYS A 111 -1.64 -11.38 -7.14
CA LYS A 111 -2.61 -12.45 -7.35
C LYS A 111 -4.02 -12.01 -6.98
N ASN A 112 -4.99 -12.40 -7.81
CA ASN A 112 -6.41 -12.27 -7.48
C ASN A 112 -6.84 -13.52 -6.72
N ILE A 113 -7.31 -13.34 -5.48
CA ILE A 113 -7.80 -14.44 -4.64
C ILE A 113 -9.21 -14.08 -4.20
N PRO A 114 -10.25 -14.50 -4.95
CA PRO A 114 -11.62 -14.26 -4.54
C PRO A 114 -11.89 -14.95 -3.19
N THR A 115 -12.51 -14.23 -2.29
CA THR A 115 -12.85 -14.72 -0.96
C THR A 115 -14.32 -14.46 -0.67
N SER A 116 -14.88 -15.17 0.31
CA SER A 116 -16.16 -14.77 0.88
C SER A 116 -15.95 -13.57 1.82
N GLN A 117 -17.03 -12.91 2.20
CA GLN A 117 -16.93 -11.77 3.12
C GLN A 117 -16.44 -12.17 4.51
N SER A 118 -16.69 -13.40 4.92
CA SER A 118 -16.27 -13.92 6.22
C SER A 118 -14.82 -14.39 6.23
N GLU A 119 -14.24 -14.68 5.07
CA GLU A 119 -12.85 -15.08 4.97
C GLU A 119 -11.93 -13.84 5.00
N GLU A 120 -10.73 -14.04 5.54
CA GLU A 120 -9.71 -13.01 5.57
C GLU A 120 -8.48 -13.49 4.83
N ILE A 121 -7.73 -12.54 4.27
CA ILE A 121 -6.41 -12.80 3.71
C ILE A 121 -5.37 -12.32 4.69
N GLU A 122 -4.50 -13.24 5.11
CA GLU A 122 -3.35 -12.92 5.95
C GLU A 122 -2.09 -12.95 5.11
N VAL A 123 -1.41 -11.81 5.04
CA VAL A 123 -0.10 -11.70 4.40
C VAL A 123 0.95 -11.57 5.50
N LEU A 124 1.90 -12.48 5.49
CA LEU A 124 3.05 -12.45 6.38
C LEU A 124 4.29 -12.13 5.57
N VAL A 125 5.15 -11.28 6.11
CA VAL A 125 6.43 -10.93 5.50
C VAL A 125 7.55 -11.17 6.49
N THR A 126 8.67 -11.66 5.99
CA THR A 126 9.82 -12.04 6.84
C THR A 126 10.27 -10.92 7.75
N GLU A 127 10.25 -9.68 7.28
CA GLU A 127 10.70 -8.51 8.02
C GLU A 127 9.89 -8.25 9.30
N VAL A 128 8.61 -8.66 9.32
CA VAL A 128 7.72 -8.46 10.46
C VAL A 128 7.44 -9.79 11.16
N ASP A 129 7.19 -10.84 10.38
CA ASP A 129 6.57 -12.07 10.84
C ASP A 129 7.53 -13.26 10.89
N GLY A 130 8.76 -13.08 10.40
CA GLY A 130 9.77 -14.13 10.37
C GLY A 130 9.60 -15.15 9.26
N LYS A 131 8.59 -14.99 8.42
CA LYS A 131 8.35 -15.84 7.26
C LYS A 131 7.50 -15.11 6.24
N ASP A 132 7.55 -15.58 5.00
CA ASP A 132 6.69 -15.08 3.92
C ASP A 132 5.58 -16.09 3.67
N SER A 133 4.34 -15.65 3.71
CA SER A 133 3.19 -16.47 3.33
C SER A 133 1.97 -15.63 3.03
N VAL A 134 1.03 -16.22 2.29
CA VAL A 134 -0.30 -15.69 2.07
C VAL A 134 -1.28 -16.79 2.43
N ASN A 135 -2.17 -16.51 3.37
CA ASN A 135 -3.10 -17.49 3.90
C ASN A 135 -4.54 -16.96 3.81
N ILE A 136 -5.47 -17.86 3.53
CA ILE A 136 -6.90 -17.57 3.66
C ILE A 136 -7.32 -18.08 5.02
N ILE A 137 -7.91 -17.19 5.83
CA ILE A 137 -8.37 -17.52 7.17
C ILE A 137 -9.89 -17.53 7.15
N ASP A 138 -10.45 -18.67 7.50
CA ASP A 138 -11.89 -18.83 7.69
C ASP A 138 -12.16 -18.81 9.19
N PRO A 139 -12.92 -17.82 9.71
CA PRO A 139 -13.17 -17.71 11.14
C PRO A 139 -14.16 -18.78 11.66
N ASN A 140 -14.73 -19.58 10.79
CA ASN A 140 -15.66 -20.64 11.22
C ASN A 140 -14.92 -21.95 11.47
#